data_29409019e3b19c36103c51842954d7df
#
_entry.id   29409019e3b19c36103c51842954d7df
#
_cell.length_a   1.000
_cell.length_b   1.000
_cell.length_c   1.000
_cell.angle_alpha   90.00
_cell.angle_beta   90.00
_cell.angle_gamma   90.00
#
_symmetry.space_group_name_H-M   'P 1'
#
loop_
_entity.id
_entity.type
_entity.pdbx_description
1 polymer ?
#
loop_
_entity_poly.entity_id
_entity_poly.type
_entity_poly.pdbx_seq_one_letter_code
_entity_poly.pdbx_strand_id
1 'polypeptide(L)'
;MAAKATVRFTANFEANFAAIESWWRGREAPQGYAHLVERLEGVVDDLERLPRLGRDFLARVPHSVEAVDRLARLRTRLERFELREYLAGDYLMLYAFDPAS
;
A
#
# COMPACT_ATOMS: atom_id res chain seq x y z
N MET A 1 23.89 -6.59 10.70
CA MET A 1 22.46 -6.88 10.66
C MET A 1 21.70 -5.70 10.10
N ALA A 2 20.94 -5.90 9.05
CA ALA A 2 20.13 -4.82 8.51
C ALA A 2 19.01 -4.47 9.49
N ALA A 3 18.82 -3.19 9.75
CA ALA A 3 17.72 -2.74 10.57
C ALA A 3 16.41 -2.92 9.82
N LYS A 4 15.36 -3.29 10.54
CA LYS A 4 14.02 -3.36 9.96
C LYS A 4 13.51 -1.96 9.66
N ALA A 5 12.78 -1.80 8.56
CA ALA A 5 12.08 -0.56 8.28
C ALA A 5 10.91 -0.42 9.26
N THR A 6 10.50 0.82 9.48
CA THR A 6 9.32 1.11 10.30
C THR A 6 8.15 1.41 9.38
N VAL A 7 7.05 0.68 9.55
CA VAL A 7 5.82 0.90 8.79
C VAL A 7 4.94 1.91 9.52
N ARG A 8 4.49 2.93 8.78
CA ARG A 8 3.55 3.94 9.29
C ARG A 8 2.35 3.98 8.38
N PHE A 9 1.19 4.17 8.96
CA PHE A 9 -0.06 4.24 8.21
C PHE A 9 -0.45 5.70 8.00
N THR A 10 -0.85 6.03 6.76
CA THR A 10 -1.38 7.37 6.48
C THR A 10 -2.81 7.48 7.00
N ALA A 11 -3.27 8.72 7.21
CA ALA A 11 -4.65 8.97 7.58
C ALA A 11 -5.62 8.45 6.50
N ASN A 12 -5.25 8.58 5.23
CA ASN A 12 -6.05 8.06 4.12
C ASN A 12 -6.15 6.53 4.18
N PHE A 13 -5.06 5.84 4.47
CA PHE A 13 -5.08 4.39 4.64
C PHE A 13 -6.01 3.98 5.78
N GLU A 14 -5.91 4.66 6.93
CA GLU A 14 -6.75 4.36 8.08
C GLU A 14 -8.23 4.58 7.78
N ALA A 15 -8.57 5.65 7.06
CA ALA A 15 -9.95 5.92 6.67
C ALA A 15 -10.48 4.85 5.72
N ASN A 16 -9.68 4.44 4.74
CA ASN A 16 -10.05 3.38 3.81
C ASN A 16 -10.22 2.04 4.52
N PHE A 17 -9.36 1.75 5.46
CA PHE A 17 -9.43 0.51 6.24
C PHE A 17 -10.70 0.46 7.09
N ALA A 18 -11.06 1.58 7.71
CA ALA A 18 -12.31 1.71 8.47
C ALA A 18 -13.54 1.51 7.58
N ALA A 19 -13.50 2.03 6.36
CA ALA A 19 -14.58 1.85 5.39
C ALA A 19 -14.75 0.38 5.01
N ILE A 20 -13.65 -0.35 4.85
CA ILE A 20 -13.67 -1.79 4.57
C ILE A 20 -14.28 -2.55 5.74
N GLU A 21 -13.93 -2.19 6.97
CA GLU A 21 -14.52 -2.80 8.16
C GLU A 21 -16.05 -2.63 8.18
N SER A 22 -16.52 -1.40 7.92
CA SER A 22 -17.95 -1.10 7.87
C SER A 22 -18.66 -1.91 6.79
N TRP A 23 -18.01 -2.08 5.63
CA TRP A 23 -18.55 -2.85 4.52
C TRP A 23 -18.80 -4.31 4.93
N TRP A 24 -17.81 -4.93 5.60
CA TRP A 24 -17.94 -6.32 6.06
C TRP A 24 -18.99 -6.49 7.14
N ARG A 25 -19.11 -5.51 8.05
CA ARG A 25 -20.17 -5.53 9.09
C ARG A 25 -21.55 -5.53 8.47
N GLY A 26 -21.76 -4.72 7.43
CA GLY A 26 -23.03 -4.64 6.75
C GLY A 26 -23.42 -5.92 6.01
N ARG A 27 -22.49 -6.83 5.79
CA ARG A 27 -22.73 -8.09 5.08
C ARG A 27 -22.83 -9.30 6.00
N GLU A 28 -22.80 -9.08 7.29
CA GLU A 28 -22.87 -10.15 8.29
C GLU A 28 -21.82 -11.24 8.10
N ALA A 29 -20.64 -10.84 7.64
CA ALA A 29 -19.51 -11.74 7.35
C ALA A 29 -18.24 -11.25 8.06
N PRO A 30 -18.20 -11.23 9.40
CA PRO A 30 -17.06 -10.67 10.14
C PRO A 30 -15.74 -11.39 9.89
N GLN A 31 -15.79 -12.66 9.47
CA GLN A 31 -14.57 -13.42 9.15
C GLN A 31 -13.81 -12.82 7.96
N GLY A 32 -14.48 -12.15 7.03
CA GLY A 32 -13.81 -11.48 5.92
C GLY A 32 -12.89 -10.37 6.38
N TYR A 33 -13.35 -9.55 7.32
CA TYR A 33 -12.53 -8.50 7.92
C TYR A 33 -11.40 -9.09 8.76
N ALA A 34 -11.69 -10.14 9.55
CA ALA A 34 -10.67 -10.79 10.37
C ALA A 34 -9.54 -11.36 9.51
N HIS A 35 -9.86 -11.97 8.36
CA HIS A 35 -8.85 -12.46 7.42
C HIS A 35 -8.01 -11.32 6.86
N LEU A 36 -8.63 -10.18 6.55
CA LEU A 36 -7.89 -9.02 6.05
C LEU A 36 -6.92 -8.47 7.09
N VAL A 37 -7.35 -8.35 8.35
CA VAL A 37 -6.49 -7.89 9.45
C VAL A 37 -5.28 -8.82 9.61
N GLU A 38 -5.52 -10.12 9.64
CA GLU A 38 -4.47 -11.12 9.75
C GLU A 38 -3.50 -11.04 8.59
N ARG A 39 -4.02 -10.88 7.37
CA ARG A 39 -3.20 -10.72 6.17
C ARG A 39 -2.37 -9.45 6.23
N LEU A 40 -2.95 -8.34 6.69
CA LEU A 40 -2.25 -7.08 6.83
C LEU A 40 -1.09 -7.17 7.81
N GLU A 41 -1.29 -7.85 8.94
CA GLU A 41 -0.21 -8.04 9.92
C GLU A 41 0.98 -8.76 9.30
N GLY A 42 0.73 -9.80 8.50
CA GLY A 42 1.77 -10.52 7.78
C GLY A 42 2.48 -9.64 6.75
N VAL A 43 1.72 -8.84 6.01
CA VAL A 43 2.27 -7.91 5.00
C VAL A 43 3.15 -6.85 5.66
N VAL A 44 2.71 -6.27 6.76
CA VAL A 44 3.50 -5.27 7.50
C VAL A 44 4.83 -5.87 7.93
N ASP A 45 4.81 -7.06 8.50
CA ASP A 45 6.02 -7.75 8.92
C ASP A 45 6.97 -8.00 7.74
N ASP A 46 6.43 -8.46 6.62
CA ASP A 46 7.23 -8.70 5.41
C ASP A 46 7.83 -7.41 4.85
N LEU A 47 7.06 -6.31 4.83
CA LEU A 47 7.55 -5.03 4.32
C LEU A 47 8.61 -4.41 5.22
N GLU A 48 8.54 -4.63 6.53
CA GLU A 48 9.58 -4.18 7.44
C GLU A 48 10.92 -4.85 7.14
N ARG A 49 10.89 -6.10 6.71
CA ARG A 49 12.09 -6.85 6.34
C ARG A 49 12.51 -6.63 4.89
N LEU A 50 11.54 -6.52 3.99
CA LEU A 50 11.76 -6.44 2.54
C LEU A 50 10.94 -5.30 1.94
N PRO A 51 11.38 -4.03 2.10
CA PRO A 51 10.60 -2.88 1.60
C PRO A 51 10.31 -2.90 0.09
N ARG A 52 11.13 -3.59 -0.69
CA ARG A 52 10.93 -3.70 -2.15
C ARG A 52 10.14 -4.92 -2.59
N LEU A 53 9.43 -5.55 -1.66
CA LEU A 53 8.62 -6.73 -1.95
C LEU A 53 7.52 -6.44 -2.97
N GLY A 54 6.89 -5.28 -2.91
CA GLY A 54 5.85 -4.88 -3.86
C GLY A 54 6.42 -4.45 -5.20
N ARG A 55 5.55 -4.36 -6.20
CA ARG A 55 5.93 -3.92 -7.55
C ARG A 55 6.06 -2.40 -7.60
N ASP A 56 6.95 -1.92 -8.46
CA ASP A 56 7.10 -0.49 -8.70
C ASP A 56 5.83 0.05 -9.37
N PHE A 57 5.10 0.90 -8.67
CA PHE A 57 3.87 1.48 -9.18
C PHE A 57 4.11 2.41 -10.37
N LEU A 58 5.23 3.15 -10.36
CA LEU A 58 5.55 4.12 -11.41
C LEU A 58 6.10 3.49 -12.68
N ALA A 59 6.35 2.17 -12.68
CA ALA A 59 6.78 1.44 -13.87
C ALA A 59 5.61 1.17 -14.84
N ARG A 60 4.38 1.50 -14.47
CA ARG A 60 3.22 1.31 -15.33
C ARG A 60 3.32 2.23 -16.55
N VAL A 61 2.92 1.69 -17.70
CA VAL A 61 2.86 2.47 -18.94
C VAL A 61 1.50 3.17 -18.99
N PRO A 62 1.47 4.50 -18.97
CA PRO A 62 0.21 5.24 -19.05
C PRO A 62 -0.39 5.16 -20.45
N HIS A 63 -1.72 5.06 -20.54
CA HIS A 63 -2.44 4.93 -21.80
C HIS A 63 -3.16 6.21 -22.22
N SER A 64 -3.02 7.30 -21.48
CA SER A 64 -3.67 8.57 -21.78
C SER A 64 -2.77 9.73 -21.39
N VAL A 65 -3.02 10.90 -22.00
CA VAL A 65 -2.30 12.13 -21.67
C VAL A 65 -2.53 12.50 -20.21
N GLU A 66 -3.74 12.31 -19.73
CA GLU A 66 -4.08 12.60 -18.33
C GLU A 66 -3.30 11.70 -17.36
N ALA A 67 -3.14 10.42 -17.70
CA ALA A 67 -2.37 9.49 -16.89
C ALA A 67 -0.90 9.85 -16.87
N VAL A 68 -0.33 10.26 -18.01
CA VAL A 68 1.05 10.74 -18.11
C VAL A 68 1.27 11.93 -17.18
N ASP A 69 0.35 12.89 -17.22
CA ASP A 69 0.43 14.11 -16.42
C ASP A 69 0.33 13.80 -14.92
N ARG A 70 -0.58 12.91 -14.53
CA ARG A 70 -0.75 12.50 -13.14
C ARG A 70 0.49 11.77 -12.61
N LEU A 71 1.09 10.90 -13.41
CA LEU A 71 2.32 10.21 -13.03
C LEU A 71 3.47 11.17 -12.85
N ALA A 72 3.61 12.16 -13.73
CA ALA A 72 4.64 13.19 -13.63
C ALA A 72 4.50 13.99 -12.34
N ARG A 73 3.28 14.39 -11.98
CA ARG A 73 3.01 15.11 -10.73
C ARG A 73 3.31 14.25 -9.52
N LEU A 74 2.94 12.97 -9.57
CA LEU A 74 3.19 12.04 -8.48
C LEU A 74 4.69 11.86 -8.26
N ARG A 75 5.47 11.70 -9.33
CA ARG A 75 6.92 11.58 -9.23
C ARG A 75 7.54 12.82 -8.58
N THR A 76 7.05 13.99 -8.93
CA THR A 76 7.52 15.24 -8.32
C THR A 76 7.25 15.28 -6.82
N ARG A 77 6.07 14.84 -6.39
CA ARG A 77 5.68 14.81 -4.98
C ARG A 77 6.45 13.77 -4.18
N LEU A 78 6.73 12.63 -4.80
CA LEU A 78 7.43 11.53 -4.12
C LEU A 78 8.90 11.83 -3.91
N GLU A 79 9.51 12.66 -4.78
CA GLU A 79 10.94 13.00 -4.70
C GLU A 79 11.80 11.73 -4.65
N ARG A 80 12.42 11.46 -3.49
CA ARG A 80 13.30 10.30 -3.30
C ARG A 80 12.55 9.02 -2.91
N PHE A 81 11.27 9.13 -2.57
CA PHE A 81 10.50 7.95 -2.14
C PHE A 81 10.16 7.06 -3.31
N GLU A 82 10.21 5.74 -3.08
CA GLU A 82 9.73 4.75 -4.04
C GLU A 82 8.29 4.38 -3.70
N LEU A 83 7.41 4.46 -4.69
CA LEU A 83 6.01 4.05 -4.55
C LEU A 83 5.86 2.64 -5.11
N ARG A 84 5.34 1.74 -4.30
CA ARG A 84 5.14 0.35 -4.67
C ARG A 84 3.74 -0.12 -4.35
N GLU A 85 3.30 -1.18 -5.01
CA GLU A 85 2.00 -1.79 -4.79
C GLU A 85 2.18 -3.26 -4.41
N TYR A 86 1.30 -3.73 -3.55
CA TYR A 86 1.30 -5.10 -3.08
C TYR A 86 -0.11 -5.64 -3.00
N LEU A 87 -0.33 -6.85 -3.51
CA LEU A 87 -1.63 -7.51 -3.43
C LEU A 87 -1.74 -8.27 -2.12
N ALA A 88 -2.70 -7.88 -1.30
CA ALA A 88 -3.04 -8.55 -0.05
C ALA A 88 -4.39 -9.23 -0.22
N GLY A 89 -4.40 -10.47 -0.71
CA GLY A 89 -5.63 -11.15 -1.08
C GLY A 89 -6.30 -10.44 -2.26
N ASP A 90 -7.54 -10.01 -2.07
CA ASP A 90 -8.30 -9.28 -3.08
C ASP A 90 -8.10 -7.75 -3.01
N TYR A 91 -7.22 -7.29 -2.14
CA TYR A 91 -6.99 -5.86 -1.93
C TYR A 91 -5.64 -5.45 -2.45
N LEU A 92 -5.61 -4.29 -3.10
CA LEU A 92 -4.37 -3.66 -3.55
C LEU A 92 -3.93 -2.63 -2.52
N MET A 93 -2.71 -2.77 -2.03
CA MET A 93 -2.14 -1.83 -1.07
C MET A 93 -1.02 -1.05 -1.73
N LEU A 94 -1.07 0.27 -1.56
CA LEU A 94 -0.01 1.16 -2.02
C LEU A 94 0.83 1.59 -0.83
N TYR A 95 2.14 1.61 -1.01
CA TYR A 95 3.05 2.10 0.01
C TYR A 95 4.24 2.82 -0.61
N ALA A 96 4.81 3.73 0.16
CA ALA A 96 6.02 4.43 -0.24
C ALA A 96 7.10 4.19 0.82
N PHE A 97 8.35 4.11 0.40
CA PHE A 97 9.45 3.99 1.33
C PHE A 97 10.64 4.84 0.88
N ASP A 98 11.47 5.22 1.85
CA ASP A 98 12.68 5.98 1.60
C ASP A 98 13.85 4.99 1.48
N PRO A 99 14.45 4.82 0.27
CA PRO A 99 15.54 3.88 0.10
C PRO A 99 16.81 4.25 0.86
N ALA A 100 16.90 5.51 1.32
CA ALA A 100 18.07 5.99 2.07
C ALA A 100 17.96 5.73 3.58
N SER A 101 16.81 5.31 4.09
CA SER A 101 16.61 5.11 5.53
C SER A 101 16.86 3.66 5.97
#